data_19b91f722b583c5e9e9f53ddcd8f59f5
#
_entry.id   19b91f722b583c5e9e9f53ddcd8f59f5
#
_cell.length_a   1.000
_cell.length_b   1.000
_cell.length_c   1.000
_cell.angle_alpha   90.00
_cell.angle_beta   90.00
_cell.angle_gamma   90.00
#
_symmetry.space_group_name_H-M   'P 1'
#
loop_
_entity.id
_entity.type
_entity.pdbx_description
1 polymer ?
#
loop_
_entity_poly.entity_id
_entity_poly.type
_entity_poly.pdbx_seq_one_letter_code
_entity_poly.pdbx_strand_id
1 'polypeptide(L)'
;MKIERVSKRRLKIDIFLLIPILLISLIGIVALLSTTITIDGSFGDTSIITKQLIFLASGFILFFLFSFLDISILRMWQIVLPIYLVTVALLILVLIFGPVVNNVQRWLVVGGIQIQPSEIAKVTVILTTATVLSYKDRYNEWLLFFVSLLLTLPMVILIYMQPSGSMSILTLSIWFLVAFTGLNNQLRNSVILLIIGLITSAFLFITVTGNWYYILLSVVGLIFALFAFNYRDTWKIFVIGALVVSILLGSFSTILYSNILKEYQRGRIETFINPTQDTQDLGFNVNQARIAIGSGQIFGKGFGNGTQSKRNFLPEHQTDFIFASFAEEFGLVGSLFLLAMFGIIIIKGLIASINNVNNPFFAMLLVGITMKILLEVFINIGTNTGTIPATGIPLPLVSAGGSITVMTLFSLGLIQSIMNVSQKDKNKGKIIDNYEFIN
;
A
#
# COMPACT_ATOMS: atom_id res chain seq x y z
N MET A 1 -1.58 49.64 -19.43
CA MET A 1 -2.26 48.34 -19.38
C MET A 1 -1.36 47.31 -20.01
N LYS A 2 -0.42 46.71 -19.23
CA LYS A 2 0.49 45.65 -19.71
C LYS A 2 -0.26 44.34 -19.62
N ILE A 3 -0.51 43.73 -20.77
CA ILE A 3 -1.10 42.40 -20.88
C ILE A 3 -0.10 41.42 -20.22
N GLU A 4 -0.43 40.91 -19.04
CA GLU A 4 0.29 39.80 -18.43
C GLU A 4 0.30 38.62 -19.44
N ARG A 5 1.48 38.34 -19.98
CA ARG A 5 1.70 37.11 -20.73
C ARG A 5 1.47 35.97 -19.74
N VAL A 6 0.28 35.37 -19.83
CA VAL A 6 -0.01 34.09 -19.18
C VAL A 6 1.11 33.14 -19.59
N SER A 7 2.04 32.90 -18.69
CA SER A 7 3.14 31.94 -18.89
C SER A 7 2.53 30.62 -19.33
N LYS A 8 2.80 30.22 -20.58
CA LYS A 8 2.36 28.94 -21.13
C LYS A 8 2.74 27.86 -20.13
N ARG A 9 1.74 27.12 -19.63
CA ARG A 9 1.92 25.95 -18.78
C ARG A 9 2.93 25.00 -19.44
N ARG A 10 4.19 25.04 -19.04
CA ARG A 10 5.12 23.94 -19.30
C ARG A 10 4.82 22.87 -18.26
N LEU A 11 3.83 22.05 -18.52
CA LEU A 11 3.52 20.84 -17.76
C LEU A 11 4.69 19.87 -18.03
N LYS A 12 5.57 19.74 -17.06
CA LYS A 12 6.73 18.83 -17.15
C LYS A 12 6.39 17.55 -16.39
N ILE A 13 6.54 16.44 -17.06
CA ILE A 13 6.52 15.13 -16.42
C ILE A 13 7.91 14.91 -15.81
N ASP A 14 7.95 14.51 -14.54
CA ASP A 14 9.21 14.13 -13.88
C ASP A 14 9.68 12.78 -14.44
N ILE A 15 10.80 12.84 -15.17
CA ILE A 15 11.39 11.66 -15.82
C ILE A 15 11.80 10.60 -14.78
N PHE A 16 12.27 11.02 -13.60
CA PHE A 16 12.64 10.12 -12.53
C PHE A 16 11.44 9.45 -11.85
N LEU A 17 10.23 9.91 -12.09
CA LEU A 17 9.01 9.21 -11.73
C LEU A 17 8.51 8.33 -12.88
N LEU A 18 8.53 8.84 -14.12
CA LEU A 18 7.97 8.15 -15.27
C LEU A 18 8.79 6.91 -15.68
N ILE A 19 10.14 7.03 -15.73
CA ILE A 19 11.00 5.91 -16.14
C ILE A 19 10.81 4.67 -15.25
N PRO A 20 10.86 4.76 -13.90
CA PRO A 20 10.59 3.60 -13.05
C PRO A 20 9.20 3.00 -13.29
N ILE A 21 8.17 3.82 -13.46
CA ILE A 21 6.80 3.33 -13.75
C ILE A 21 6.77 2.51 -15.04
N LEU A 22 7.39 3.02 -16.11
CA LEU A 22 7.46 2.32 -17.40
C LEU A 22 8.26 1.01 -17.29
N LEU A 23 9.41 1.04 -16.60
CA LEU A 23 10.26 -0.14 -16.42
C LEU A 23 9.56 -1.22 -15.59
N ILE A 24 8.91 -0.86 -14.47
CA ILE A 24 8.15 -1.81 -13.65
C ILE A 24 7.00 -2.42 -14.47
N SER A 25 6.27 -1.59 -15.23
CA SER A 25 5.18 -2.08 -16.08
C SER A 25 5.69 -3.02 -17.17
N LEU A 26 6.84 -2.73 -17.76
CA LEU A 26 7.48 -3.61 -18.75
C LEU A 26 7.92 -4.93 -18.12
N ILE A 27 8.57 -4.87 -16.94
CA ILE A 27 8.95 -6.06 -16.17
C ILE A 27 7.72 -6.90 -15.85
N GLY A 28 6.59 -6.27 -15.47
CA GLY A 28 5.33 -6.97 -15.22
C GLY A 28 4.83 -7.72 -16.45
N ILE A 29 4.85 -7.10 -17.64
CA ILE A 29 4.47 -7.75 -18.90
C ILE A 29 5.41 -8.92 -19.19
N VAL A 30 6.73 -8.72 -19.06
CA VAL A 30 7.75 -9.76 -19.30
C VAL A 30 7.56 -10.93 -18.34
N ALA A 31 7.35 -10.66 -17.06
CA ALA A 31 7.09 -11.69 -16.06
C ALA A 31 5.80 -12.49 -16.37
N LEU A 32 4.72 -11.81 -16.74
CA LEU A 32 3.47 -12.47 -17.12
C LEU A 32 3.62 -13.26 -18.42
N LEU A 33 4.34 -12.75 -19.44
CA LEU A 33 4.66 -13.49 -20.65
C LEU A 33 5.38 -14.79 -20.34
N SER A 34 6.37 -14.74 -19.45
CA SER A 34 7.11 -15.93 -19.06
C SER A 34 6.23 -17.00 -18.41
N THR A 35 5.29 -16.58 -17.54
CA THR A 35 4.37 -17.51 -16.89
C THR A 35 3.37 -18.17 -17.84
N THR A 36 3.19 -17.65 -19.05
CA THR A 36 2.33 -18.27 -20.08
C THR A 36 3.05 -19.29 -20.96
N ILE A 37 4.40 -19.36 -20.89
CA ILE A 37 5.17 -20.33 -21.65
C ILE A 37 5.02 -21.72 -21.01
N THR A 38 4.52 -22.70 -21.77
CA THR A 38 4.38 -24.09 -21.33
C THR A 38 5.72 -24.83 -21.30
N ILE A 39 5.73 -26.04 -20.74
CA ILE A 39 6.93 -26.90 -20.70
C ILE A 39 7.48 -27.20 -22.10
N ASP A 40 6.58 -27.32 -23.08
CA ASP A 40 6.95 -27.60 -24.49
C ASP A 40 7.46 -26.36 -25.24
N GLY A 41 7.60 -25.21 -24.56
CA GLY A 41 8.08 -23.96 -25.15
C GLY A 41 7.02 -23.21 -25.98
N SER A 42 5.79 -23.71 -26.03
CA SER A 42 4.65 -23.02 -26.68
C SER A 42 4.00 -22.00 -25.74
N PHE A 43 3.35 -20.99 -26.31
CA PHE A 43 2.54 -20.07 -25.51
C PHE A 43 1.18 -20.71 -25.20
N GLY A 44 0.84 -20.76 -23.90
CA GLY A 44 -0.47 -21.13 -23.41
C GLY A 44 -1.50 -19.99 -23.54
N ASP A 45 -2.40 -19.85 -22.57
CA ASP A 45 -3.42 -18.80 -22.58
C ASP A 45 -2.82 -17.40 -22.40
N THR A 46 -2.80 -16.62 -23.47
CA THR A 46 -2.31 -15.24 -23.51
C THR A 46 -3.38 -14.20 -23.14
N SER A 47 -4.61 -14.62 -22.80
CA SER A 47 -5.72 -13.71 -22.47
C SER A 47 -5.41 -12.81 -21.28
N ILE A 48 -4.63 -13.30 -20.29
CA ILE A 48 -4.17 -12.54 -19.14
C ILE A 48 -3.30 -11.36 -19.56
N ILE A 49 -2.40 -11.56 -20.52
CA ILE A 49 -1.51 -10.50 -21.04
C ILE A 49 -2.33 -9.43 -21.75
N THR A 50 -3.27 -9.85 -22.60
CA THR A 50 -4.16 -8.92 -23.32
C THR A 50 -4.97 -8.07 -22.32
N LYS A 51 -5.54 -8.68 -21.28
CA LYS A 51 -6.25 -7.96 -20.21
C LYS A 51 -5.32 -7.00 -19.49
N GLN A 52 -4.10 -7.43 -19.12
CA GLN A 52 -3.13 -6.58 -18.42
C GLN A 52 -2.68 -5.38 -19.28
N LEU A 53 -2.50 -5.57 -20.59
CA LEU A 53 -2.20 -4.47 -21.52
C LEU A 53 -3.34 -3.43 -21.59
N ILE A 54 -4.61 -3.89 -21.61
CA ILE A 54 -5.77 -2.99 -21.58
C ILE A 54 -5.79 -2.19 -20.25
N PHE A 55 -5.53 -2.86 -19.11
CA PHE A 55 -5.49 -2.18 -17.81
C PHE A 55 -4.31 -1.20 -17.70
N LEU A 56 -3.14 -1.55 -18.24
CA LEU A 56 -2.01 -0.63 -18.31
C LEU A 56 -2.32 0.58 -19.19
N ALA A 57 -2.89 0.36 -20.38
CA ALA A 57 -3.26 1.45 -21.28
C ALA A 57 -4.28 2.39 -20.61
N SER A 58 -5.34 1.85 -20.01
CA SER A 58 -6.34 2.64 -19.28
C SER A 58 -5.74 3.35 -18.06
N GLY A 59 -4.86 2.70 -17.33
CA GLY A 59 -4.14 3.28 -16.20
C GLY A 59 -3.21 4.41 -16.62
N PHE A 60 -2.47 4.27 -17.73
CA PHE A 60 -1.63 5.34 -18.27
C PHE A 60 -2.45 6.54 -18.77
N ILE A 61 -3.62 6.30 -19.37
CA ILE A 61 -4.55 7.39 -19.71
C ILE A 61 -4.93 8.17 -18.45
N LEU A 62 -5.28 7.49 -17.35
CA LEU A 62 -5.58 8.15 -16.09
C LEU A 62 -4.34 8.82 -15.49
N PHE A 63 -3.17 8.19 -15.53
CA PHE A 63 -1.91 8.79 -15.08
C PHE A 63 -1.67 10.15 -15.77
N PHE A 64 -1.71 10.20 -17.11
CA PHE A 64 -1.49 11.43 -17.84
C PHE A 64 -2.60 12.45 -17.62
N LEU A 65 -3.87 12.01 -17.61
CA LEU A 65 -5.01 12.88 -17.37
C LEU A 65 -4.84 13.62 -16.01
N PHE A 66 -4.64 12.87 -14.94
CA PHE A 66 -4.52 13.44 -13.60
C PHE A 66 -3.19 14.16 -13.37
N SER A 67 -2.11 13.80 -14.05
CA SER A 67 -0.83 14.53 -13.99
C SER A 67 -0.95 15.98 -14.44
N PHE A 68 -1.90 16.29 -15.31
CA PHE A 68 -2.10 17.62 -15.88
C PHE A 68 -3.25 18.40 -15.26
N LEU A 69 -4.09 17.75 -14.47
CA LEU A 69 -5.17 18.40 -13.73
C LEU A 69 -4.65 19.04 -12.45
N ASP A 70 -5.27 20.15 -12.07
CA ASP A 70 -5.02 20.78 -10.77
C ASP A 70 -5.91 20.08 -9.72
N ILE A 71 -5.27 19.26 -8.89
CA ILE A 71 -5.97 18.45 -7.89
C ILE A 71 -6.21 19.18 -6.57
N SER A 72 -5.91 20.49 -6.47
CA SER A 72 -6.19 21.29 -5.27
C SER A 72 -7.68 21.30 -4.91
N ILE A 73 -8.54 21.12 -5.91
CA ILE A 73 -9.98 20.97 -5.74
C ILE A 73 -10.37 19.76 -4.85
N LEU A 74 -9.55 18.72 -4.82
CA LEU A 74 -9.76 17.54 -3.98
C LEU A 74 -9.58 17.84 -2.47
N ARG A 75 -9.13 19.04 -2.10
CA ARG A 75 -9.14 19.51 -0.71
C ARG A 75 -10.55 19.86 -0.21
N MET A 76 -11.46 20.12 -1.15
CA MET A 76 -12.82 20.57 -0.81
C MET A 76 -13.67 19.37 -0.37
N TRP A 77 -14.26 19.42 0.83
CA TRP A 77 -15.14 18.36 1.34
C TRP A 77 -16.36 18.10 0.45
N GLN A 78 -16.83 19.11 -0.28
CA GLN A 78 -17.92 19.01 -1.26
C GLN A 78 -17.59 18.05 -2.42
N ILE A 79 -16.32 17.86 -2.73
CA ILE A 79 -15.83 16.92 -3.77
C ILE A 79 -15.51 15.56 -3.15
N VAL A 80 -14.92 15.56 -1.95
CA VAL A 80 -14.48 14.32 -1.29
C VAL A 80 -15.65 13.52 -0.76
N LEU A 81 -16.70 14.18 -0.25
CA LEU A 81 -17.88 13.49 0.27
C LEU A 81 -18.62 12.65 -0.79
N PRO A 82 -18.93 13.15 -2.00
CA PRO A 82 -19.46 12.32 -3.07
C PRO A 82 -18.56 11.13 -3.43
N ILE A 83 -17.24 11.32 -3.53
CA ILE A 83 -16.28 10.24 -3.80
C ILE A 83 -16.35 9.17 -2.70
N TYR A 84 -16.40 9.59 -1.44
CA TYR A 84 -16.57 8.73 -0.29
C TYR A 84 -17.86 7.91 -0.37
N LEU A 85 -18.99 8.58 -0.61
CA LEU A 85 -20.31 7.92 -0.69
C LEU A 85 -20.40 6.94 -1.85
N VAL A 86 -19.86 7.30 -3.02
CA VAL A 86 -19.76 6.38 -4.18
C VAL A 86 -18.91 5.18 -3.84
N THR A 87 -17.76 5.36 -3.17
CA THR A 87 -16.89 4.24 -2.77
C THR A 87 -17.60 3.32 -1.79
N VAL A 88 -18.27 3.86 -0.77
CA VAL A 88 -19.06 3.04 0.18
C VAL A 88 -20.18 2.30 -0.55
N ALA A 89 -20.89 2.96 -1.46
CA ALA A 89 -21.93 2.32 -2.26
C ALA A 89 -21.36 1.17 -3.12
N LEU A 90 -20.21 1.35 -3.76
CA LEU A 90 -19.54 0.28 -4.53
C LEU A 90 -19.12 -0.90 -3.64
N LEU A 91 -18.65 -0.64 -2.42
CA LEU A 91 -18.32 -1.71 -1.46
C LEU A 91 -19.58 -2.47 -1.02
N ILE A 92 -20.71 -1.81 -0.83
CA ILE A 92 -22.00 -2.45 -0.53
C ILE A 92 -22.51 -3.24 -1.74
N LEU A 93 -22.42 -2.68 -2.95
CA LEU A 93 -22.85 -3.34 -4.18
C LEU A 93 -22.09 -4.67 -4.40
N VAL A 94 -20.79 -4.73 -4.07
CA VAL A 94 -20.05 -6.01 -4.14
C VAL A 94 -20.63 -7.06 -3.20
N LEU A 95 -21.02 -6.69 -1.98
CA LEU A 95 -21.60 -7.63 -1.02
C LEU A 95 -22.95 -8.19 -1.46
N ILE A 96 -23.70 -7.42 -2.28
CA ILE A 96 -25.04 -7.82 -2.74
C ILE A 96 -25.00 -8.52 -4.09
N PHE A 97 -24.21 -7.98 -5.05
CA PHE A 97 -24.23 -8.39 -6.46
C PHE A 97 -22.89 -9.00 -6.94
N GLY A 98 -21.86 -9.03 -6.11
CA GLY A 98 -20.57 -9.57 -6.50
C GLY A 98 -20.65 -11.09 -6.76
N PRO A 99 -20.03 -11.61 -7.82
CA PRO A 99 -19.93 -13.05 -8.02
C PRO A 99 -19.09 -13.70 -6.90
N VAL A 100 -19.53 -14.87 -6.47
CA VAL A 100 -18.75 -15.68 -5.54
C VAL A 100 -17.69 -16.44 -6.33
N VAL A 101 -16.42 -16.08 -6.13
CA VAL A 101 -15.26 -16.76 -6.73
C VAL A 101 -14.39 -17.26 -5.58
N ASN A 102 -14.12 -18.57 -5.54
CA ASN A 102 -13.35 -19.19 -4.44
C ASN A 102 -13.90 -18.84 -3.03
N ASN A 103 -15.21 -18.90 -2.86
CA ASN A 103 -15.93 -18.56 -1.61
C ASN A 103 -15.75 -17.10 -1.12
N VAL A 104 -15.34 -16.18 -1.98
CA VAL A 104 -15.23 -14.76 -1.64
C VAL A 104 -15.92 -13.87 -2.67
N GLN A 105 -16.50 -12.76 -2.20
CA GLN A 105 -17.17 -11.74 -3.01
C GLN A 105 -16.37 -10.45 -2.93
N ARG A 106 -15.45 -10.21 -3.89
CA ARG A 106 -14.54 -9.06 -3.86
C ARG A 106 -14.58 -8.22 -5.13
N TRP A 107 -15.19 -8.73 -6.19
CA TRP A 107 -15.18 -8.12 -7.52
C TRP A 107 -16.58 -7.80 -8.01
N LEU A 108 -16.71 -6.69 -8.71
CA LEU A 108 -17.85 -6.39 -9.58
C LEU A 108 -17.44 -6.76 -11.02
N VAL A 109 -18.31 -7.46 -11.72
CA VAL A 109 -18.09 -7.78 -13.14
C VAL A 109 -18.99 -6.91 -13.99
N VAL A 110 -18.37 -6.03 -14.77
CA VAL A 110 -19.07 -5.12 -15.70
C VAL A 110 -18.50 -5.31 -17.09
N GLY A 111 -19.29 -5.81 -18.02
CA GLY A 111 -18.85 -6.06 -19.41
C GLY A 111 -17.66 -7.02 -19.52
N GLY A 112 -17.53 -8.01 -18.62
CA GLY A 112 -16.40 -8.94 -18.58
C GLY A 112 -15.13 -8.41 -17.89
N ILE A 113 -15.14 -7.16 -17.45
CA ILE A 113 -14.05 -6.55 -16.69
C ILE A 113 -14.33 -6.70 -15.18
N GLN A 114 -13.36 -7.20 -14.44
CA GLN A 114 -13.42 -7.33 -12.99
C GLN A 114 -12.88 -6.07 -12.33
N ILE A 115 -13.71 -5.38 -11.55
CA ILE A 115 -13.35 -4.20 -10.78
C ILE A 115 -13.39 -4.57 -9.30
N GLN A 116 -12.34 -4.25 -8.57
CA GLN A 116 -12.24 -4.47 -7.13
C GLN A 116 -12.40 -3.15 -6.36
N PRO A 117 -13.56 -2.86 -5.77
CA PRO A 117 -13.81 -1.59 -5.09
C PRO A 117 -12.91 -1.31 -3.89
N SER A 118 -12.32 -2.32 -3.26
CA SER A 118 -11.35 -2.12 -2.18
C SER A 118 -10.08 -1.40 -2.65
N GLU A 119 -9.71 -1.49 -3.94
CA GLU A 119 -8.60 -0.72 -4.52
C GLU A 119 -8.92 0.78 -4.57
N ILE A 120 -10.17 1.12 -4.92
CA ILE A 120 -10.67 2.50 -4.89
C ILE A 120 -10.75 2.99 -3.45
N ALA A 121 -11.23 2.16 -2.53
CA ALA A 121 -11.37 2.49 -1.11
C ALA A 121 -10.04 2.91 -0.46
N LYS A 122 -8.92 2.26 -0.78
CA LYS A 122 -7.59 2.65 -0.27
C LYS A 122 -7.25 4.11 -0.62
N VAL A 123 -7.49 4.50 -1.86
CA VAL A 123 -7.22 5.88 -2.31
C VAL A 123 -8.23 6.86 -1.70
N THR A 124 -9.49 6.46 -1.58
CA THR A 124 -10.53 7.29 -0.93
C THR A 124 -10.21 7.52 0.55
N VAL A 125 -9.72 6.50 1.27
CA VAL A 125 -9.28 6.65 2.67
C VAL A 125 -8.11 7.63 2.78
N ILE A 126 -7.12 7.56 1.89
CA ILE A 126 -6.02 8.52 1.86
C ILE A 126 -6.57 9.95 1.65
N LEU A 127 -7.44 10.12 0.67
CA LEU A 127 -8.02 11.41 0.31
C LEU A 127 -8.87 12.00 1.44
N THR A 128 -9.78 11.21 2.03
CA THR A 128 -10.64 11.65 3.13
C THR A 128 -9.82 12.01 4.36
N THR A 129 -8.84 11.19 4.73
CA THR A 129 -7.96 11.44 5.87
C THR A 129 -7.14 12.72 5.67
N ALA A 130 -6.52 12.89 4.50
CA ALA A 130 -5.76 14.09 4.17
C ALA A 130 -6.65 15.35 4.18
N THR A 131 -7.87 15.26 3.67
CA THR A 131 -8.84 16.38 3.70
C THR A 131 -9.21 16.75 5.13
N VAL A 132 -9.62 15.78 5.95
CA VAL A 132 -10.02 16.03 7.35
C VAL A 132 -8.87 16.66 8.14
N LEU A 133 -7.69 16.05 8.09
CA LEU A 133 -6.52 16.53 8.84
C LEU A 133 -5.93 17.84 8.30
N SER A 134 -6.27 18.24 7.06
CA SER A 134 -5.87 19.54 6.53
C SER A 134 -6.47 20.73 7.27
N TYR A 135 -7.51 20.51 8.11
CA TYR A 135 -8.15 21.53 8.94
C TYR A 135 -7.53 21.66 10.34
N LYS A 136 -6.36 21.07 10.58
CA LYS A 136 -5.67 21.06 11.90
C LYS A 136 -5.36 22.44 12.48
N ASP A 137 -5.29 23.47 11.66
CA ASP A 137 -5.11 24.85 12.12
C ASP A 137 -6.39 25.48 12.70
N ARG A 138 -7.56 24.86 12.44
CA ARG A 138 -8.87 25.36 12.88
C ARG A 138 -9.50 24.53 13.99
N TYR A 139 -9.17 23.26 14.07
CA TYR A 139 -9.76 22.29 14.99
C TYR A 139 -8.71 21.51 15.75
N ASN A 140 -9.09 20.95 16.88
CA ASN A 140 -8.19 20.09 17.67
C ASN A 140 -7.74 18.88 16.86
N GLU A 141 -6.43 18.64 16.84
CA GLU A 141 -5.83 17.55 16.05
C GLU A 141 -6.37 16.15 16.40
N TRP A 142 -6.68 15.91 17.69
CA TRP A 142 -7.23 14.64 18.15
C TRP A 142 -8.68 14.44 17.72
N LEU A 143 -9.48 15.53 17.72
CA LEU A 143 -10.84 15.47 17.16
C LEU A 143 -10.79 15.07 15.69
N LEU A 144 -9.91 15.68 14.91
CA LEU A 144 -9.76 15.37 13.48
C LEU A 144 -9.23 13.94 13.27
N PHE A 145 -8.34 13.45 14.14
CA PHE A 145 -7.86 12.08 14.15
C PHE A 145 -9.02 11.09 14.31
N PHE A 146 -9.88 11.29 15.34
CA PHE A 146 -11.03 10.41 15.57
C PHE A 146 -12.12 10.55 14.49
N VAL A 147 -12.33 11.74 13.93
CA VAL A 147 -13.26 11.94 12.79
C VAL A 147 -12.75 11.19 11.57
N SER A 148 -11.45 11.26 11.26
CA SER A 148 -10.88 10.52 10.14
C SER A 148 -10.95 8.99 10.34
N LEU A 149 -10.79 8.51 11.59
CA LEU A 149 -11.01 7.11 11.93
C LEU A 149 -12.46 6.69 11.71
N LEU A 150 -13.41 7.48 12.20
CA LEU A 150 -14.83 7.20 12.06
C LEU A 150 -15.27 7.12 10.59
N LEU A 151 -14.69 7.94 9.72
CA LEU A 151 -14.94 7.87 8.27
C LEU A 151 -14.25 6.67 7.62
N THR A 152 -13.14 6.20 8.15
CA THR A 152 -12.41 5.04 7.61
C THR A 152 -13.04 3.71 8.01
N LEU A 153 -13.55 3.60 9.24
CA LEU A 153 -14.10 2.35 9.79
C LEU A 153 -15.19 1.71 8.92
N PRO A 154 -16.19 2.43 8.36
CA PRO A 154 -17.20 1.81 7.48
C PRO A 154 -16.57 1.09 6.28
N MET A 155 -15.57 1.70 5.62
CA MET A 155 -14.88 1.07 4.49
C MET A 155 -14.11 -0.16 4.93
N VAL A 156 -13.37 -0.08 6.05
CA VAL A 156 -12.59 -1.20 6.62
C VAL A 156 -13.50 -2.38 6.97
N ILE A 157 -14.64 -2.10 7.61
CA ILE A 157 -15.64 -3.13 7.99
C ILE A 157 -16.25 -3.77 6.73
N LEU A 158 -16.66 -2.98 5.74
CA LEU A 158 -17.23 -3.50 4.49
C LEU A 158 -16.22 -4.38 3.74
N ILE A 159 -14.93 -3.98 3.67
CA ILE A 159 -13.88 -4.79 3.07
C ILE A 159 -13.67 -6.09 3.86
N TYR A 160 -13.72 -6.04 5.19
CA TYR A 160 -13.63 -7.23 6.04
C TYR A 160 -14.81 -8.19 5.80
N MET A 161 -16.02 -7.68 5.62
CA MET A 161 -17.21 -8.48 5.30
C MET A 161 -17.12 -9.17 3.93
N GLN A 162 -16.29 -8.67 3.00
CA GLN A 162 -16.00 -9.29 1.69
C GLN A 162 -14.98 -10.46 1.77
N PRO A 163 -14.88 -11.20 2.86
CA PRO A 163 -13.78 -12.04 3.35
C PRO A 163 -12.37 -11.60 2.88
N SER A 164 -12.05 -10.30 3.04
CA SER A 164 -10.78 -9.71 2.61
C SER A 164 -10.00 -9.09 3.79
N GLY A 165 -9.70 -9.92 4.81
CA GLY A 165 -9.04 -9.45 6.04
C GLY A 165 -7.72 -8.74 5.79
N SER A 166 -6.87 -9.25 4.90
CA SER A 166 -5.57 -8.63 4.58
C SER A 166 -5.72 -7.23 3.97
N MET A 167 -6.69 -7.05 3.04
CA MET A 167 -6.98 -5.74 2.45
C MET A 167 -7.59 -4.76 3.47
N SER A 168 -8.40 -5.27 4.40
CA SER A 168 -8.96 -4.49 5.50
C SER A 168 -7.85 -3.95 6.41
N ILE A 169 -6.92 -4.81 6.84
CA ILE A 169 -5.74 -4.43 7.64
C ILE A 169 -4.85 -3.46 6.87
N LEU A 170 -4.58 -3.71 5.59
CA LEU A 170 -3.79 -2.80 4.75
C LEU A 170 -4.43 -1.41 4.68
N THR A 171 -5.75 -1.35 4.46
CA THR A 171 -6.49 -0.07 4.38
C THR A 171 -6.43 0.69 5.71
N LEU A 172 -6.58 -0.01 6.83
CA LEU A 172 -6.45 0.58 8.17
C LEU A 172 -5.01 1.05 8.43
N SER A 173 -4.00 0.28 8.00
CA SER A 173 -2.58 0.66 8.14
C SER A 173 -2.23 1.91 7.33
N ILE A 174 -2.77 2.03 6.11
CA ILE A 174 -2.60 3.24 5.28
C ILE A 174 -3.23 4.45 5.99
N TRP A 175 -4.49 4.33 6.46
CA TRP A 175 -5.12 5.40 7.25
C TRP A 175 -4.25 5.82 8.44
N PHE A 176 -3.77 4.83 9.20
CA PHE A 176 -2.97 5.07 10.40
C PHE A 176 -1.69 5.85 10.09
N LEU A 177 -0.94 5.46 9.05
CA LEU A 177 0.27 6.16 8.64
C LEU A 177 -0.02 7.61 8.22
N VAL A 178 -1.09 7.84 7.44
CA VAL A 178 -1.49 9.20 7.04
C VAL A 178 -1.92 10.02 8.25
N ALA A 179 -2.76 9.46 9.11
CA ALA A 179 -3.26 10.14 10.29
C ALA A 179 -2.13 10.55 11.26
N PHE A 180 -1.17 9.64 11.50
CA PHE A 180 -0.03 9.93 12.37
C PHE A 180 0.93 10.96 11.79
N THR A 181 1.16 10.96 10.48
CA THR A 181 1.99 12.01 9.84
C THR A 181 1.30 13.36 9.81
N GLY A 182 -0.03 13.39 9.84
CA GLY A 182 -0.84 14.61 9.91
C GLY A 182 -0.82 15.32 11.27
N LEU A 183 -0.52 14.60 12.37
CA LEU A 183 -0.44 15.18 13.72
C LEU A 183 0.81 16.05 13.90
N ASN A 184 0.70 17.13 14.68
CA ASN A 184 1.74 18.16 14.74
C ASN A 184 3.06 17.68 15.39
N ASN A 185 3.00 16.83 16.41
CA ASN A 185 4.20 16.36 17.11
C ASN A 185 4.66 15.00 16.61
N GLN A 186 5.44 15.00 15.52
CA GLN A 186 5.94 13.80 14.85
C GLN A 186 6.78 12.89 15.77
N LEU A 187 7.62 13.47 16.60
CA LEU A 187 8.47 12.71 17.52
C LEU A 187 7.63 11.93 18.54
N ARG A 188 6.66 12.62 19.19
CA ARG A 188 5.70 11.99 20.10
C ARG A 188 4.94 10.85 19.43
N ASN A 189 4.43 11.12 18.22
CA ASN A 189 3.65 10.15 17.46
C ASN A 189 4.48 8.91 17.12
N SER A 190 5.73 9.09 16.66
CA SER A 190 6.66 8.00 16.36
C SER A 190 6.98 7.15 17.58
N VAL A 191 7.18 7.77 18.75
CA VAL A 191 7.43 7.04 20.02
C VAL A 191 6.20 6.23 20.43
N ILE A 192 5.00 6.81 20.37
CA ILE A 192 3.75 6.08 20.68
C ILE A 192 3.58 4.87 19.76
N LEU A 193 3.80 5.05 18.45
CA LEU A 193 3.76 3.98 17.45
C LEU A 193 4.73 2.85 17.81
N LEU A 194 5.95 3.20 18.12
CA LEU A 194 7.01 2.25 18.45
C LEU A 194 6.65 1.46 19.72
N ILE A 195 6.13 2.13 20.74
CA ILE A 195 5.67 1.51 22.00
C ILE A 195 4.51 0.55 21.73
N ILE A 196 3.48 0.98 20.99
CA ILE A 196 2.33 0.13 20.65
C ILE A 196 2.77 -1.08 19.81
N GLY A 197 3.62 -0.87 18.81
CA GLY A 197 4.15 -1.96 17.98
C GLY A 197 4.96 -2.98 18.76
N LEU A 198 5.80 -2.54 19.69
CA LEU A 198 6.64 -3.42 20.49
C LEU A 198 5.84 -4.21 21.51
N ILE A 199 4.84 -3.60 22.16
CA ILE A 199 4.01 -4.29 23.15
C ILE A 199 3.04 -5.27 22.45
N THR A 200 2.50 -4.91 21.27
CA THR A 200 1.69 -5.86 20.48
C THR A 200 2.54 -7.02 19.96
N SER A 201 3.81 -6.80 19.58
CA SER A 201 4.71 -7.88 19.17
C SER A 201 5.03 -8.83 20.33
N ALA A 202 5.25 -8.29 21.54
CA ALA A 202 5.47 -9.08 22.74
C ALA A 202 4.25 -9.94 23.11
N PHE A 203 3.08 -9.36 22.96
CA PHE A 203 1.83 -10.07 23.25
C PHE A 203 1.59 -11.20 22.24
N LEU A 204 1.76 -10.94 20.93
CA LEU A 204 1.70 -11.98 19.89
C LEU A 204 2.72 -13.10 20.14
N PHE A 205 3.90 -12.76 20.67
CA PHE A 205 4.89 -13.75 21.04
C PHE A 205 4.41 -14.68 22.16
N ILE A 206 3.93 -14.12 23.28
CA ILE A 206 3.54 -14.90 24.46
C ILE A 206 2.37 -15.81 24.15
N THR A 207 1.43 -15.37 23.28
CA THR A 207 0.18 -16.08 23.02
C THR A 207 0.22 -17.02 21.83
N VAL A 208 1.08 -16.76 20.83
CA VAL A 208 1.00 -17.46 19.53
C VAL A 208 2.27 -18.25 19.18
N THR A 209 3.48 -17.74 19.44
CA THR A 209 4.71 -18.34 18.88
C THR A 209 5.68 -18.97 19.89
N GLY A 210 5.69 -18.53 21.14
CA GLY A 210 6.64 -19.00 22.16
C GLY A 210 8.13 -18.67 21.91
N ASN A 211 8.46 -17.85 20.91
CA ASN A 211 9.84 -17.53 20.52
C ASN A 211 10.44 -16.39 21.36
N TRP A 212 11.54 -16.64 22.06
CA TRP A 212 12.17 -15.75 23.05
C TRP A 212 12.66 -14.39 22.51
N TYR A 213 12.94 -14.23 21.23
CA TYR A 213 13.40 -12.94 20.67
C TYR A 213 12.32 -11.84 20.69
N TYR A 214 11.03 -12.20 20.76
CA TYR A 214 9.98 -11.19 20.97
C TYR A 214 10.00 -10.61 22.38
N ILE A 215 10.49 -11.37 23.38
CA ILE A 215 10.70 -10.85 24.73
C ILE A 215 11.75 -9.73 24.71
N LEU A 216 12.80 -9.89 23.92
CA LEU A 216 13.84 -8.89 23.75
C LEU A 216 13.30 -7.61 23.12
N LEU A 217 12.42 -7.72 22.14
CA LEU A 217 11.69 -6.61 21.53
C LEU A 217 10.79 -5.87 22.56
N SER A 218 10.11 -6.63 23.44
CA SER A 218 9.29 -6.04 24.51
C SER A 218 10.11 -5.27 25.52
N VAL A 219 11.27 -5.81 25.90
CA VAL A 219 12.21 -5.14 26.84
C VAL A 219 12.72 -3.83 26.23
N VAL A 220 13.07 -3.82 24.93
CA VAL A 220 13.47 -2.60 24.21
C VAL A 220 12.32 -1.59 24.20
N GLY A 221 11.08 -2.03 23.92
CA GLY A 221 9.91 -1.17 24.00
C GLY A 221 9.66 -0.58 25.39
N LEU A 222 9.86 -1.37 26.43
CA LEU A 222 9.72 -0.92 27.81
C LEU A 222 10.79 0.11 28.18
N ILE A 223 12.04 -0.06 27.73
CA ILE A 223 13.11 0.91 27.93
C ILE A 223 12.76 2.22 27.22
N PHE A 224 12.27 2.18 25.98
CA PHE A 224 11.82 3.38 25.26
C PHE A 224 10.64 4.05 25.95
N ALA A 225 9.68 3.27 26.49
CA ALA A 225 8.56 3.80 27.25
C ALA A 225 9.02 4.52 28.52
N LEU A 226 9.96 3.94 29.26
CA LEU A 226 10.56 4.55 30.45
C LEU A 226 11.34 5.83 30.10
N PHE A 227 12.09 5.83 29.00
CA PHE A 227 12.80 7.01 28.52
C PHE A 227 11.80 8.13 28.14
N ALA A 228 10.78 7.82 27.38
CA ALA A 228 9.72 8.76 27.00
C ALA A 228 8.97 9.30 28.22
N PHE A 229 8.73 8.46 29.24
CA PHE A 229 8.08 8.83 30.49
C PHE A 229 8.90 9.87 31.29
N ASN A 230 10.22 9.76 31.30
CA ASN A 230 11.11 10.65 31.99
C ASN A 230 11.47 11.93 31.21
N TYR A 231 11.24 11.98 29.92
CA TYR A 231 11.69 13.08 29.06
C TYR A 231 10.86 14.36 29.23
N ARG A 232 9.51 14.25 29.39
CA ARG A 232 8.60 15.39 29.63
C ARG A 232 7.36 14.96 30.40
N ASP A 233 6.87 15.80 31.30
CA ASP A 233 5.66 15.52 32.09
C ASP A 233 4.39 15.29 31.20
N THR A 234 4.30 16.02 30.10
CA THR A 234 3.19 15.84 29.14
C THR A 234 3.19 14.46 28.45
N TRP A 235 4.31 13.75 28.45
CA TRP A 235 4.42 12.43 27.82
C TRP A 235 3.96 11.30 28.75
N LYS A 236 3.95 11.52 30.05
CA LYS A 236 3.52 10.51 31.04
C LYS A 236 2.12 10.00 30.75
N ILE A 237 1.17 10.90 30.47
CA ILE A 237 -0.23 10.51 30.15
C ILE A 237 -0.28 9.69 28.85
N PHE A 238 0.47 10.06 27.82
CA PHE A 238 0.50 9.32 26.55
C PHE A 238 1.14 7.95 26.69
N VAL A 239 2.23 7.84 27.47
CA VAL A 239 2.91 6.55 27.72
C VAL A 239 1.99 5.62 28.53
N ILE A 240 1.35 6.11 29.58
CA ILE A 240 0.39 5.33 30.37
C ILE A 240 -0.80 4.91 29.49
N GLY A 241 -1.36 5.82 28.71
CA GLY A 241 -2.43 5.52 27.78
C GLY A 241 -2.04 4.44 26.75
N ALA A 242 -0.84 4.56 26.16
CA ALA A 242 -0.32 3.57 25.22
C ALA A 242 -0.12 2.19 25.89
N LEU A 243 0.38 2.13 27.12
CA LEU A 243 0.53 0.91 27.90
C LEU A 243 -0.83 0.26 28.16
N VAL A 244 -1.82 1.03 28.64
CA VAL A 244 -3.18 0.54 28.92
C VAL A 244 -3.83 0.01 27.63
N VAL A 245 -3.78 0.79 26.55
CA VAL A 245 -4.32 0.37 25.24
C VAL A 245 -3.62 -0.89 24.73
N SER A 246 -2.30 -1.01 24.91
CA SER A 246 -1.57 -2.21 24.49
C SER A 246 -1.93 -3.45 25.29
N ILE A 247 -2.13 -3.32 26.61
CA ILE A 247 -2.60 -4.42 27.46
C ILE A 247 -4.03 -4.84 27.07
N LEU A 248 -4.91 -3.86 26.83
CA LEU A 248 -6.28 -4.12 26.40
C LEU A 248 -6.32 -4.78 25.01
N LEU A 249 -5.58 -4.24 24.03
CA LEU A 249 -5.48 -4.83 22.70
C LEU A 249 -4.83 -6.21 22.75
N GLY A 250 -3.85 -6.37 23.62
CA GLY A 250 -3.21 -7.63 23.87
C GLY A 250 -4.17 -8.69 24.40
N SER A 251 -4.91 -8.40 25.45
CA SER A 251 -5.93 -9.31 26.00
C SER A 251 -7.06 -9.56 25.00
N PHE A 252 -7.45 -8.53 24.26
CA PHE A 252 -8.48 -8.62 23.23
C PHE A 252 -8.02 -9.44 22.01
N SER A 253 -6.72 -9.46 21.69
CA SER A 253 -6.19 -10.23 20.55
C SER A 253 -6.37 -11.74 20.76
N THR A 254 -6.35 -12.25 22.01
CA THR A 254 -6.67 -13.67 22.30
C THR A 254 -8.13 -13.97 22.01
N ILE A 255 -9.03 -13.06 22.38
CA ILE A 255 -10.46 -13.17 22.08
C ILE A 255 -10.71 -13.04 20.57
N LEU A 256 -10.01 -12.12 19.90
CA LEU A 256 -10.04 -11.95 18.45
C LEU A 256 -9.58 -13.23 17.75
N TYR A 257 -8.46 -13.81 18.17
CA TYR A 257 -7.93 -15.04 17.59
C TYR A 257 -8.90 -16.21 17.77
N SER A 258 -9.47 -16.39 18.97
CA SER A 258 -10.31 -17.54 19.27
C SER A 258 -11.74 -17.43 18.74
N ASN A 259 -12.33 -16.23 18.67
CA ASN A 259 -13.77 -16.07 18.42
C ASN A 259 -14.13 -15.26 17.17
N ILE A 260 -13.25 -14.36 16.71
CA ILE A 260 -13.56 -13.42 15.62
C ILE A 260 -12.89 -13.80 14.30
N LEU A 261 -11.66 -14.35 14.34
CA LEU A 261 -11.00 -14.81 13.13
C LEU A 261 -11.70 -16.04 12.56
N LYS A 262 -12.01 -15.97 11.27
CA LYS A 262 -12.52 -17.11 10.52
C LYS A 262 -11.45 -18.20 10.39
N GLU A 263 -11.86 -19.44 10.20
CA GLU A 263 -10.99 -20.61 10.14
C GLU A 263 -9.84 -20.44 9.12
N TYR A 264 -10.14 -19.93 7.92
CA TYR A 264 -9.13 -19.65 6.90
C TYR A 264 -8.11 -18.56 7.31
N GLN A 265 -8.48 -17.63 8.19
CA GLN A 265 -7.57 -16.57 8.69
C GLN A 265 -6.63 -17.13 9.76
N ARG A 266 -7.15 -18.00 10.62
CA ARG A 266 -6.34 -18.73 11.61
C ARG A 266 -5.36 -19.65 10.89
N GLY A 267 -5.83 -20.41 9.89
CA GLY A 267 -4.98 -21.28 9.08
C GLY A 267 -3.79 -20.52 8.49
N ARG A 268 -3.97 -19.29 7.98
CA ARG A 268 -2.85 -18.45 7.49
C ARG A 268 -1.81 -18.13 8.56
N ILE A 269 -2.25 -17.87 9.79
CA ILE A 269 -1.35 -17.57 10.90
C ILE A 269 -0.65 -18.84 11.36
N GLU A 270 -1.38 -19.95 11.52
CA GLU A 270 -0.86 -21.25 11.91
C GLU A 270 0.17 -21.78 10.90
N THR A 271 -0.16 -21.70 9.61
CA THR A 271 0.76 -22.06 8.51
C THR A 271 2.03 -21.21 8.51
N PHE A 272 1.92 -19.93 8.83
CA PHE A 272 3.09 -19.06 8.95
C PHE A 272 4.00 -19.44 10.11
N ILE A 273 3.41 -19.82 11.25
CA ILE A 273 4.17 -20.20 12.45
C ILE A 273 4.78 -21.59 12.30
N ASN A 274 4.01 -22.54 11.75
CA ASN A 274 4.39 -23.93 11.56
C ASN A 274 4.24 -24.37 10.09
N PRO A 275 5.09 -23.90 9.17
CA PRO A 275 4.95 -24.18 7.74
C PRO A 275 5.05 -25.66 7.37
N THR A 276 5.59 -26.49 8.26
CA THR A 276 5.76 -27.94 8.06
C THR A 276 4.48 -28.76 8.29
N GLN A 277 3.48 -28.19 8.96
CA GLN A 277 2.21 -28.87 9.24
C GLN A 277 1.21 -28.75 8.08
N ASP A 278 1.29 -27.69 7.29
CA ASP A 278 0.43 -27.48 6.13
C ASP A 278 1.22 -27.79 4.83
N THR A 279 1.12 -29.05 4.41
CA THR A 279 1.80 -29.57 3.21
C THR A 279 0.96 -29.50 1.93
N GLN A 280 -0.30 -29.07 2.01
CA GLN A 280 -1.24 -29.16 0.88
C GLN A 280 -1.83 -27.83 0.41
N ASP A 281 -1.86 -26.77 1.26
CA ASP A 281 -2.51 -25.50 0.94
C ASP A 281 -1.56 -24.31 0.93
N LEU A 282 -1.80 -23.32 1.79
CA LEU A 282 -1.07 -22.06 1.82
C LEU A 282 0.42 -22.21 2.18
N GLY A 283 0.73 -23.17 3.07
CA GLY A 283 2.11 -23.49 3.45
C GLY A 283 2.90 -24.06 2.29
N PHE A 284 2.27 -24.92 1.49
CA PHE A 284 2.86 -25.41 0.25
C PHE A 284 3.21 -24.27 -0.70
N ASN A 285 2.27 -23.34 -0.94
CA ASN A 285 2.48 -22.22 -1.87
C ASN A 285 3.64 -21.31 -1.45
N VAL A 286 3.73 -20.94 -0.16
CA VAL A 286 4.83 -20.12 0.37
C VAL A 286 6.16 -20.87 0.30
N ASN A 287 6.15 -22.17 0.58
CA ASN A 287 7.37 -22.98 0.48
C ASN A 287 7.86 -23.11 -0.96
N GLN A 288 6.94 -23.32 -1.92
CA GLN A 288 7.27 -23.34 -3.35
C GLN A 288 7.81 -21.99 -3.84
N ALA A 289 7.22 -20.88 -3.37
CA ALA A 289 7.73 -19.55 -3.67
C ALA A 289 9.18 -19.35 -3.15
N ARG A 290 9.48 -19.81 -1.92
CA ARG A 290 10.84 -19.77 -1.37
C ARG A 290 11.82 -20.63 -2.16
N ILE A 291 11.39 -21.84 -2.59
CA ILE A 291 12.19 -22.72 -3.45
C ILE A 291 12.47 -22.04 -4.79
N ALA A 292 11.43 -21.40 -5.41
CA ALA A 292 11.57 -20.66 -6.65
C ALA A 292 12.64 -19.55 -6.51
N ILE A 293 12.48 -18.66 -5.51
CA ILE A 293 13.42 -17.56 -5.24
C ILE A 293 14.85 -18.11 -5.02
N GLY A 294 15.00 -19.11 -4.17
CA GLY A 294 16.31 -19.71 -3.87
C GLY A 294 16.96 -20.36 -5.07
N SER A 295 16.17 -20.99 -5.95
CA SER A 295 16.65 -21.64 -7.16
C SER A 295 17.12 -20.66 -8.25
N GLY A 296 16.66 -19.38 -8.19
CA GLY A 296 17.10 -18.33 -9.10
C GLY A 296 18.53 -17.83 -8.85
N GLN A 297 19.09 -18.06 -7.66
CA GLN A 297 20.45 -17.63 -7.31
C GLN A 297 20.73 -16.15 -7.67
N ILE A 298 21.93 -15.85 -8.23
CA ILE A 298 22.35 -14.47 -8.53
C ILE A 298 21.78 -14.00 -9.87
N PHE A 299 21.87 -14.79 -10.93
CA PHE A 299 21.53 -14.36 -12.29
C PHE A 299 20.21 -14.92 -12.83
N GLY A 300 19.55 -15.81 -12.08
CA GLY A 300 18.33 -16.47 -12.50
C GLY A 300 18.58 -17.64 -13.47
N LYS A 301 17.47 -18.37 -13.76
CA LYS A 301 17.47 -19.49 -14.73
C LYS A 301 17.33 -19.03 -16.18
N GLY A 302 17.08 -17.73 -16.38
CA GLY A 302 16.76 -17.14 -17.68
C GLY A 302 15.26 -17.09 -17.96
N PHE A 303 14.87 -16.18 -18.85
CA PHE A 303 13.50 -15.94 -19.25
C PHE A 303 12.84 -17.23 -19.78
N GLY A 304 11.66 -17.53 -19.29
CA GLY A 304 10.92 -18.71 -19.69
C GLY A 304 11.48 -20.04 -19.17
N ASN A 305 12.46 -20.05 -18.27
CA ASN A 305 13.06 -21.27 -17.71
C ASN A 305 12.69 -21.52 -16.24
N GLY A 306 11.68 -20.80 -15.72
CA GLY A 306 11.13 -21.02 -14.39
C GLY A 306 10.53 -22.42 -14.26
N THR A 307 10.98 -23.18 -13.28
CA THR A 307 10.55 -24.59 -13.12
C THR A 307 9.32 -24.68 -12.21
N GLN A 308 9.20 -23.82 -11.22
CA GLN A 308 8.10 -23.87 -10.24
C GLN A 308 6.79 -23.37 -10.83
N SER A 309 6.83 -22.28 -11.59
CA SER A 309 5.65 -21.72 -12.28
C SER A 309 5.14 -22.65 -13.41
N LYS A 310 6.06 -23.19 -14.23
CA LYS A 310 5.70 -24.04 -15.39
C LYS A 310 5.11 -25.41 -15.02
N ARG A 311 5.57 -26.00 -13.93
CA ARG A 311 5.08 -27.30 -13.48
C ARG A 311 3.82 -27.22 -12.63
N ASN A 312 3.17 -26.05 -12.57
CA ASN A 312 2.02 -25.76 -11.71
C ASN A 312 2.24 -26.09 -10.23
N PHE A 313 3.51 -26.09 -9.77
CA PHE A 313 3.83 -26.26 -8.36
C PHE A 313 3.56 -25.00 -7.55
N LEU A 314 3.48 -23.83 -8.21
CA LEU A 314 3.18 -22.55 -7.58
C LEU A 314 1.82 -22.04 -8.07
N PRO A 315 0.70 -22.34 -7.37
CA PRO A 315 -0.58 -21.72 -7.65
C PRO A 315 -0.51 -20.20 -7.51
N GLU A 316 -1.37 -19.47 -8.20
CA GLU A 316 -1.43 -18.00 -8.18
C GLU A 316 -0.08 -17.30 -8.50
N HIS A 317 0.78 -17.97 -9.31
CA HIS A 317 2.09 -17.46 -9.72
C HIS A 317 2.01 -16.22 -10.64
N GLN A 318 0.84 -15.92 -11.17
CA GLN A 318 0.57 -14.73 -12.00
C GLN A 318 0.05 -13.54 -11.19
N THR A 319 -0.42 -13.78 -9.97
CA THR A 319 -1.05 -12.79 -9.10
C THR A 319 -0.18 -12.54 -7.86
N ASP A 320 -0.39 -13.31 -6.80
CA ASP A 320 0.20 -13.10 -5.49
C ASP A 320 1.68 -13.50 -5.40
N PHE A 321 2.07 -14.52 -6.18
CA PHE A 321 3.43 -15.08 -6.17
C PHE A 321 4.25 -14.74 -7.42
N ILE A 322 3.88 -13.69 -8.16
CA ILE A 322 4.61 -13.26 -9.37
C ILE A 322 6.06 -12.90 -9.08
N PHE A 323 6.34 -12.32 -7.89
CA PHE A 323 7.70 -11.98 -7.49
C PHE A 323 8.59 -13.23 -7.38
N ALA A 324 8.06 -14.35 -6.88
CA ALA A 324 8.82 -15.61 -6.80
C ALA A 324 9.14 -16.17 -8.18
N SER A 325 8.18 -16.14 -9.12
CA SER A 325 8.41 -16.55 -10.52
C SER A 325 9.44 -15.64 -11.21
N PHE A 326 9.35 -14.33 -10.99
CA PHE A 326 10.31 -13.36 -11.51
C PHE A 326 11.72 -13.58 -10.93
N ALA A 327 11.82 -13.78 -9.62
CA ALA A 327 13.09 -14.02 -8.94
C ALA A 327 13.72 -15.36 -9.35
N GLU A 328 12.93 -16.39 -9.66
CA GLU A 328 13.45 -17.65 -10.21
C GLU A 328 14.14 -17.44 -11.56
N GLU A 329 13.56 -16.62 -12.43
CA GLU A 329 14.04 -16.42 -13.79
C GLU A 329 15.14 -15.38 -13.93
N PHE A 330 15.07 -14.29 -13.16
CA PHE A 330 15.99 -13.15 -13.24
C PHE A 330 16.95 -13.05 -12.05
N GLY A 331 16.81 -13.92 -11.06
CA GLY A 331 17.70 -14.03 -9.90
C GLY A 331 17.68 -12.82 -8.98
N LEU A 332 18.70 -12.74 -8.15
CA LEU A 332 18.92 -11.64 -7.21
C LEU A 332 19.11 -10.29 -7.92
N VAL A 333 19.86 -10.28 -9.03
CA VAL A 333 20.14 -9.05 -9.80
C VAL A 333 18.84 -8.45 -10.34
N GLY A 334 17.97 -9.25 -10.98
CA GLY A 334 16.67 -8.78 -11.46
C GLY A 334 15.77 -8.31 -10.32
N SER A 335 15.75 -9.06 -9.22
CA SER A 335 14.96 -8.72 -8.03
C SER A 335 15.40 -7.39 -7.41
N LEU A 336 16.70 -7.16 -7.24
CA LEU A 336 17.23 -5.90 -6.72
C LEU A 336 16.98 -4.73 -7.68
N PHE A 337 17.04 -4.95 -8.99
CA PHE A 337 16.71 -3.94 -9.98
C PHE A 337 15.22 -3.52 -9.86
N LEU A 338 14.31 -4.49 -9.78
CA LEU A 338 12.88 -4.22 -9.57
C LEU A 338 12.63 -3.45 -8.26
N LEU A 339 13.26 -3.86 -7.16
CA LEU A 339 13.18 -3.17 -5.88
C LEU A 339 13.73 -1.75 -5.93
N ALA A 340 14.83 -1.53 -6.65
CA ALA A 340 15.41 -0.21 -6.84
C ALA A 340 14.43 0.72 -7.60
N MET A 341 13.71 0.23 -8.60
CA MET A 341 12.70 1.00 -9.32
C MET A 341 11.54 1.41 -8.40
N PHE A 342 11.03 0.51 -7.57
CA PHE A 342 10.05 0.86 -6.55
C PHE A 342 10.62 1.85 -5.53
N GLY A 343 11.87 1.65 -5.10
CA GLY A 343 12.59 2.55 -4.19
C GLY A 343 12.66 3.99 -4.74
N ILE A 344 12.93 4.17 -6.03
CA ILE A 344 12.94 5.50 -6.66
C ILE A 344 11.57 6.16 -6.59
N ILE A 345 10.49 5.43 -6.89
CA ILE A 345 9.12 5.96 -6.80
C ILE A 345 8.80 6.39 -5.36
N ILE A 346 9.12 5.54 -4.37
CA ILE A 346 8.87 5.80 -2.96
C ILE A 346 9.67 7.03 -2.48
N ILE A 347 10.95 7.08 -2.79
CA ILE A 347 11.82 8.21 -2.41
C ILE A 347 11.33 9.51 -3.05
N LYS A 348 10.93 9.48 -4.31
CA LYS A 348 10.37 10.65 -5.01
C LYS A 348 9.07 11.13 -4.35
N GLY A 349 8.17 10.23 -3.99
CA GLY A 349 6.94 10.56 -3.28
C GLY A 349 7.21 11.18 -1.91
N LEU A 350 8.16 10.63 -1.13
CA LEU A 350 8.55 11.19 0.16
C LEU A 350 9.21 12.57 0.04
N ILE A 351 10.14 12.74 -0.92
CA ILE A 351 10.76 14.06 -1.19
C ILE A 351 9.69 15.08 -1.63
N ALA A 352 8.74 14.66 -2.46
CA ALA A 352 7.63 15.53 -2.85
C ALA A 352 6.78 15.93 -1.63
N SER A 353 6.53 15.02 -0.69
CA SER A 353 5.82 15.34 0.55
C SER A 353 6.57 16.37 1.41
N ILE A 354 7.86 16.16 1.64
CA ILE A 354 8.71 17.09 2.40
C ILE A 354 8.71 18.48 1.74
N ASN A 355 8.77 18.54 0.43
CA ASN A 355 8.73 19.81 -0.32
C ASN A 355 7.38 20.54 -0.25
N ASN A 356 6.32 19.86 0.20
CA ASN A 356 4.97 20.39 0.33
C ASN A 356 4.50 20.51 1.79
N VAL A 357 5.40 20.55 2.77
CA VAL A 357 5.04 20.66 4.21
C VAL A 357 4.14 21.87 4.51
N ASN A 358 4.30 22.96 3.78
CA ASN A 358 3.47 24.17 3.93
C ASN A 358 2.02 23.98 3.44
N ASN A 359 1.73 22.91 2.70
CA ASN A 359 0.38 22.51 2.31
C ASN A 359 0.05 21.15 2.92
N PRO A 360 -0.54 21.12 4.13
CA PRO A 360 -0.78 19.86 4.86
C PRO A 360 -1.58 18.83 4.05
N PHE A 361 -2.56 19.27 3.25
CA PHE A 361 -3.33 18.37 2.38
C PHE A 361 -2.45 17.64 1.37
N PHE A 362 -1.61 18.36 0.63
CA PHE A 362 -0.70 17.77 -0.35
C PHE A 362 0.34 16.87 0.30
N ALA A 363 0.93 17.31 1.41
CA ALA A 363 1.91 16.52 2.13
C ALA A 363 1.33 15.17 2.58
N MET A 364 0.14 15.16 3.19
CA MET A 364 -0.52 13.94 3.65
C MET A 364 -0.99 13.04 2.51
N LEU A 365 -1.50 13.63 1.42
CA LEU A 365 -1.90 12.87 0.24
C LEU A 365 -0.70 12.15 -0.40
N LEU A 366 0.44 12.84 -0.52
CA LEU A 366 1.69 12.26 -1.03
C LEU A 366 2.21 11.14 -0.13
N VAL A 367 2.24 11.35 1.20
CA VAL A 367 2.60 10.30 2.16
C VAL A 367 1.67 9.11 2.00
N GLY A 368 0.36 9.33 1.98
CA GLY A 368 -0.62 8.25 1.89
C GLY A 368 -0.44 7.38 0.65
N ILE A 369 -0.29 7.99 -0.52
CA ILE A 369 -0.07 7.27 -1.78
C ILE A 369 1.27 6.53 -1.75
N THR A 370 2.32 7.17 -1.27
CA THR A 370 3.66 6.57 -1.19
C THR A 370 3.68 5.39 -0.23
N MET A 371 3.05 5.52 0.95
CA MET A 371 2.95 4.44 1.94
C MET A 371 2.05 3.29 1.46
N LYS A 372 0.98 3.58 0.69
CA LYS A 372 0.19 2.54 0.03
C LYS A 372 1.09 1.65 -0.85
N ILE A 373 1.87 2.26 -1.74
CA ILE A 373 2.77 1.52 -2.65
C ILE A 373 3.83 0.76 -1.84
N LEU A 374 4.46 1.41 -0.85
CA LEU A 374 5.46 0.78 0.02
C LEU A 374 4.89 -0.47 0.72
N LEU A 375 3.71 -0.35 1.34
CA LEU A 375 3.09 -1.46 2.06
C LEU A 375 2.69 -2.60 1.12
N GLU A 376 2.12 -2.30 -0.05
CA GLU A 376 1.75 -3.32 -1.04
C GLU A 376 2.98 -4.10 -1.52
N VAL A 377 4.08 -3.41 -1.85
CA VAL A 377 5.35 -4.04 -2.25
C VAL A 377 5.95 -4.86 -1.10
N PHE A 378 6.02 -4.27 0.10
CA PHE A 378 6.58 -4.93 1.28
C PHE A 378 5.81 -6.20 1.66
N ILE A 379 4.49 -6.13 1.65
CA ILE A 379 3.64 -7.28 2.02
C ILE A 379 3.74 -8.37 0.94
N ASN A 380 3.71 -8.03 -0.35
CA ASN A 380 3.83 -9.02 -1.41
C ASN A 380 5.17 -9.76 -1.34
N ILE A 381 6.29 -9.02 -1.28
CA ILE A 381 7.62 -9.62 -1.20
C ILE A 381 7.80 -10.40 0.10
N GLY A 382 7.31 -9.86 1.22
CA GLY A 382 7.31 -10.54 2.51
C GLY A 382 6.54 -11.86 2.49
N THR A 383 5.40 -11.92 1.80
CA THR A 383 4.64 -13.16 1.57
C THR A 383 5.45 -14.15 0.73
N ASN A 384 6.04 -13.71 -0.39
CA ASN A 384 6.82 -14.56 -1.29
C ASN A 384 8.09 -15.13 -0.62
N THR A 385 8.73 -14.35 0.26
CA THR A 385 9.91 -14.79 1.03
C THR A 385 9.56 -15.59 2.28
N GLY A 386 8.27 -15.64 2.65
CA GLY A 386 7.80 -16.30 3.86
C GLY A 386 8.13 -15.53 5.15
N THR A 387 8.42 -14.24 5.07
CA THR A 387 8.64 -13.36 6.25
C THR A 387 7.34 -12.76 6.79
N ILE A 388 6.26 -12.82 6.00
CA ILE A 388 4.91 -12.39 6.35
C ILE A 388 3.93 -13.51 5.96
N PRO A 389 2.84 -13.73 6.73
CA PRO A 389 1.80 -14.69 6.36
C PRO A 389 1.25 -14.42 4.95
N ALA A 390 0.81 -15.46 4.25
CA ALA A 390 0.20 -15.32 2.93
C ALA A 390 -1.03 -14.39 2.97
N THR A 391 -0.99 -13.27 2.24
CA THR A 391 -2.00 -12.20 2.35
C THR A 391 -2.93 -12.11 1.15
N GLY A 392 -2.50 -12.55 -0.03
CA GLY A 392 -3.27 -12.36 -1.25
C GLY A 392 -3.26 -10.91 -1.75
N ILE A 393 -2.16 -10.16 -1.51
CA ILE A 393 -1.97 -8.79 -2.00
C ILE A 393 -1.03 -8.85 -3.20
N PRO A 394 -1.48 -8.47 -4.39
CA PRO A 394 -0.66 -8.51 -5.59
C PRO A 394 0.41 -7.42 -5.60
N LEU A 395 1.50 -7.63 -6.35
CA LEU A 395 2.57 -6.65 -6.53
C LEU A 395 2.13 -5.58 -7.53
N PRO A 396 2.09 -4.29 -7.15
CA PRO A 396 1.62 -3.20 -8.03
C PRO A 396 2.37 -3.16 -9.37
N LEU A 397 1.64 -3.00 -10.47
CA LEU A 397 2.14 -2.91 -11.86
C LEU A 397 2.82 -4.17 -12.41
N VAL A 398 3.12 -5.16 -11.58
CA VAL A 398 3.79 -6.41 -11.99
C VAL A 398 2.81 -7.57 -12.05
N SER A 399 2.01 -7.77 -11.01
CA SER A 399 1.02 -8.84 -10.95
C SER A 399 -0.11 -8.66 -11.97
N ALA A 400 -0.70 -9.75 -12.39
CA ALA A 400 -1.97 -9.77 -13.12
C ALA A 400 -3.09 -9.26 -12.18
N GLY A 401 -3.40 -7.97 -12.29
CA GLY A 401 -4.39 -7.33 -11.44
C GLY A 401 -4.88 -6.02 -12.03
N GLY A 402 -6.05 -6.05 -12.69
CA GLY A 402 -6.56 -4.88 -13.40
C GLY A 402 -6.79 -3.67 -12.49
N SER A 403 -7.56 -3.84 -11.43
CA SER A 403 -7.93 -2.73 -10.54
C SER A 403 -6.72 -2.14 -9.81
N ILE A 404 -5.79 -2.97 -9.32
CA ILE A 404 -4.60 -2.46 -8.63
C ILE A 404 -3.69 -1.70 -9.62
N THR A 405 -3.53 -2.19 -10.85
CA THR A 405 -2.73 -1.53 -11.89
C THR A 405 -3.29 -0.15 -12.22
N VAL A 406 -4.60 -0.06 -12.48
CA VAL A 406 -5.27 1.20 -12.82
C VAL A 406 -5.21 2.18 -11.64
N MET A 407 -5.52 1.72 -10.42
CA MET A 407 -5.52 2.59 -9.23
C MET A 407 -4.12 3.01 -8.81
N THR A 408 -3.10 2.19 -9.06
CA THR A 408 -1.70 2.57 -8.81
C THR A 408 -1.25 3.65 -9.80
N LEU A 409 -1.50 3.50 -11.09
CA LEU A 409 -1.19 4.50 -12.11
C LEU A 409 -1.96 5.81 -11.88
N PHE A 410 -3.25 5.73 -11.54
CA PHE A 410 -4.04 6.88 -11.11
C PHE A 410 -3.39 7.60 -9.91
N SER A 411 -2.99 6.87 -8.87
CA SER A 411 -2.35 7.42 -7.69
C SER A 411 -1.01 8.09 -8.00
N LEU A 412 -0.22 7.49 -8.88
CA LEU A 412 1.04 8.08 -9.36
C LEU A 412 0.81 9.35 -10.19
N GLY A 413 -0.29 9.42 -10.94
CA GLY A 413 -0.74 10.64 -11.61
C GLY A 413 -1.05 11.77 -10.64
N LEU A 414 -1.65 11.47 -9.47
CA LEU A 414 -1.86 12.46 -8.41
C LEU A 414 -0.53 12.96 -7.83
N ILE A 415 0.47 12.09 -7.60
CA ILE A 415 1.82 12.51 -7.18
C ILE A 415 2.40 13.50 -8.19
N GLN A 416 2.34 13.16 -9.48
CA GLN A 416 2.87 14.02 -10.55
C GLN A 416 2.16 15.37 -10.62
N SER A 417 0.84 15.39 -10.43
CA SER A 417 0.04 16.63 -10.39
C SER A 417 0.50 17.56 -9.26
N ILE A 418 0.66 17.02 -8.04
CA ILE A 418 1.12 17.83 -6.89
C ILE A 418 2.51 18.39 -7.15
N MET A 419 3.42 17.59 -7.71
CA MET A 419 4.77 18.06 -8.08
C MET A 419 4.71 19.22 -9.07
N ASN A 420 3.81 19.18 -10.05
CA ASN A 420 3.61 20.25 -11.03
C ASN A 420 3.04 21.52 -10.38
N VAL A 421 2.06 21.41 -9.48
CA VAL A 421 1.46 22.53 -8.75
C VAL A 421 2.50 23.19 -7.83
N SER A 422 3.25 22.41 -7.07
CA SER A 422 4.29 22.90 -6.15
C SER A 422 5.42 23.64 -6.87
N GLN A 423 5.87 23.17 -8.03
CA GLN A 423 6.87 23.90 -8.84
C GLN A 423 6.35 25.25 -9.34
N LYS A 424 5.06 25.34 -9.65
CA LYS A 424 4.44 26.60 -10.10
C LYS A 424 4.42 27.65 -8.98
N ASP A 425 4.11 27.23 -7.74
CA ASP A 425 4.06 28.14 -6.61
C ASP A 425 5.47 28.65 -6.23
N LYS A 426 6.48 27.79 -6.26
CA LYS A 426 7.90 28.19 -6.07
C LYS A 426 8.39 29.20 -7.13
N ASN A 427 7.97 29.02 -8.38
CA ASN A 427 8.34 29.94 -9.45
C ASN A 427 7.64 31.31 -9.34
N LYS A 428 6.39 31.34 -8.85
CA LYS A 428 5.69 32.59 -8.57
C LYS A 428 6.35 33.36 -7.43
N GLY A 429 6.72 32.70 -6.32
CA GLY A 429 7.45 33.30 -5.21
C GLY A 429 8.78 33.95 -5.67
N LYS A 430 9.59 33.23 -6.45
CA LYS A 430 10.87 33.78 -7.00
C LYS A 430 10.69 34.98 -7.90
N ILE A 431 9.55 35.06 -8.60
CA ILE A 431 9.28 36.23 -9.46
C ILE A 431 8.94 37.44 -8.58
N ILE A 432 8.18 37.28 -7.53
CA ILE A 432 7.82 38.34 -6.58
C ILE A 432 9.06 38.85 -5.86
N ASP A 433 9.90 37.96 -5.33
CA ASP A 433 11.17 38.33 -4.66
C ASP A 433 12.09 39.11 -5.57
N ASN A 434 12.22 38.76 -6.86
CA ASN A 434 13.03 39.51 -7.84
C ASN A 434 12.46 40.88 -8.17
N TYR A 435 11.16 41.13 -8.02
CA TYR A 435 10.56 42.46 -8.20
C TYR A 435 10.72 43.34 -6.96
N GLU A 436 10.80 42.76 -5.75
CA GLU A 436 11.06 43.54 -4.52
C GLU A 436 12.52 43.96 -4.40
N PHE A 437 13.48 43.26 -5.04
CA PHE A 437 14.90 43.66 -5.09
C PHE A 437 15.23 44.73 -6.14
N ILE A 438 14.28 45.09 -7.01
CA ILE A 438 14.48 46.05 -8.10
C ILE A 438 13.83 47.42 -7.79
N ASN A 439 13.05 47.54 -6.73
CA ASN A 439 12.49 48.78 -6.22
C ASN A 439 13.13 49.13 -4.88
#